data_246d5224dfdb926cb6aa9b9b09b2b8a4
#
_entry.id   246d5224dfdb926cb6aa9b9b09b2b8a4
#
_cell.length_a   1.000
_cell.length_b   1.000
_cell.length_c   1.000
_cell.angle_alpha   90.00
_cell.angle_beta   90.00
_cell.angle_gamma   90.00
#
_symmetry.space_group_name_H-M   'P 1'
#
loop_
_entity.id
_entity.type
_entity.pdbx_description
1 polymer ?
#
loop_
_entity_poly.entity_id
_entity_poly.type
_entity_poly.pdbx_seq_one_letter_code
_entity_poly.pdbx_strand_id
1 'polypeptide(L)'
;HLNDAGFEDLLNCSTKPFVASHSNLRSLCSHSRNLRDDQFKEIVARGGLCGINIYSRFLTEPDDLGAGQKEQLLRLIDRMLELGGEDVIAWGMDLDGGVTCDPSIGTPYGAAAYGEYLVEHGISREIVDKLSFDNAYRFFTKAL
;
A
#
# COMPACT_ATOMS: atom_id res chain seq x y z
N HIS A 1 10.54 1.30 -7.11
CA HIS A 1 10.96 2.14 -8.26
C HIS A 1 11.22 1.37 -9.57
N LEU A 2 10.98 0.05 -9.59
CA LEU A 2 11.08 -0.73 -10.82
C LEU A 2 9.96 -0.33 -11.79
N ASN A 3 10.28 -0.36 -13.09
CA ASN A 3 9.27 -0.35 -14.14
C ASN A 3 8.70 -1.79 -14.32
N ASP A 4 7.70 -1.93 -15.20
CA ASP A 4 7.05 -3.23 -15.39
C ASP A 4 8.04 -4.31 -15.86
N ALA A 5 8.97 -4.00 -16.75
CA ALA A 5 9.98 -4.95 -17.21
C ALA A 5 10.92 -5.40 -16.07
N GLY A 6 11.40 -4.46 -15.24
CA GLY A 6 12.23 -4.79 -14.08
C GLY A 6 11.46 -5.59 -13.01
N PHE A 7 10.15 -5.40 -12.90
CA PHE A 7 9.31 -6.22 -12.03
C PHE A 7 9.20 -7.66 -12.56
N GLU A 8 9.00 -7.84 -13.87
CA GLU A 8 8.99 -9.17 -14.50
C GLU A 8 10.35 -9.89 -14.36
N ASP A 9 11.46 -9.15 -14.54
CA ASP A 9 12.79 -9.71 -14.31
C ASP A 9 12.96 -10.16 -12.86
N LEU A 10 12.47 -9.37 -11.88
CA LEU A 10 12.48 -9.75 -10.47
C LEU A 10 11.67 -11.04 -10.22
N LEU A 11 10.47 -11.17 -10.83
CA LEU A 11 9.65 -12.37 -10.71
C LEU A 11 10.37 -13.61 -11.26
N ASN A 12 11.09 -13.47 -12.36
CA ASN A 12 11.82 -14.57 -13.01
C ASN A 12 13.08 -14.99 -12.24
N CYS A 13 13.73 -14.05 -11.54
CA CYS A 13 14.99 -14.29 -10.85
C CYS A 13 14.81 -14.64 -9.36
N SER A 14 13.75 -14.12 -8.71
CA SER A 14 13.56 -14.29 -7.27
C SER A 14 12.75 -15.56 -6.97
N THR A 15 13.28 -16.38 -6.06
CA THR A 15 12.57 -17.52 -5.47
C THR A 15 12.05 -17.23 -4.06
N LYS A 16 12.39 -16.05 -3.51
CA LYS A 16 12.01 -15.62 -2.16
C LYS A 16 10.95 -14.54 -2.20
N PRO A 17 10.19 -14.37 -1.11
CA PRO A 17 9.34 -13.19 -0.93
C PRO A 17 10.16 -11.91 -1.04
N PHE A 18 9.53 -10.84 -1.56
CA PHE A 18 10.17 -9.53 -1.70
C PHE A 18 9.22 -8.41 -1.25
N VAL A 19 9.75 -7.20 -1.12
CA VAL A 19 9.04 -6.02 -0.62
C VAL A 19 8.88 -4.98 -1.72
N ALA A 20 7.63 -4.53 -1.94
CA ALA A 20 7.35 -3.23 -2.55
C ALA A 20 7.19 -2.23 -1.41
N SER A 21 8.24 -1.48 -1.09
CA SER A 21 8.31 -0.69 0.15
C SER A 21 7.29 0.47 0.21
N HIS A 22 6.85 1.02 -0.94
CA HIS A 22 5.92 2.15 -1.04
C HIS A 22 5.24 2.17 -2.42
N SER A 23 4.17 1.40 -2.59
CA SER A 23 3.48 1.23 -3.88
C SER A 23 1.97 1.09 -3.72
N ASN A 24 1.22 1.71 -4.65
CA ASN A 24 -0.24 1.65 -4.71
C ASN A 24 -0.71 0.83 -5.91
N LEU A 25 -2.01 0.88 -6.24
CA LEU A 25 -2.59 0.12 -7.36
C LEU A 25 -2.89 1.02 -8.57
N ARG A 26 -2.47 0.56 -9.74
CA ARG A 26 -2.69 1.26 -11.02
C ARG A 26 -4.15 1.24 -11.44
N SER A 27 -4.93 0.29 -10.98
CA SER A 27 -6.38 0.21 -11.22
C SER A 27 -7.17 1.35 -10.58
N LEU A 28 -6.60 2.05 -9.59
CA LEU A 28 -7.22 3.21 -8.93
C LEU A 28 -6.59 4.55 -9.34
N CYS A 29 -5.32 4.54 -9.71
CA CYS A 29 -4.62 5.70 -10.22
C CYS A 29 -3.58 5.23 -11.24
N SER A 30 -3.75 5.58 -12.52
CA SER A 30 -3.02 5.04 -13.66
C SER A 30 -1.54 5.46 -13.73
N HIS A 31 -0.99 5.95 -12.63
CA HIS A 31 0.40 6.39 -12.55
C HIS A 31 1.37 5.20 -12.69
N SER A 32 2.45 5.38 -13.47
CA SER A 32 3.45 4.32 -13.77
C SER A 32 4.21 3.79 -12.53
N ARG A 33 4.22 4.54 -11.42
CA ARG A 33 4.80 4.12 -10.13
C ARG A 33 3.91 3.11 -9.38
N ASN A 34 2.64 3.03 -9.73
CA ASN A 34 1.69 2.10 -9.12
C ASN A 34 1.81 0.71 -9.76
N LEU A 35 1.58 -0.31 -8.95
CA LEU A 35 1.55 -1.71 -9.36
C LEU A 35 0.28 -2.01 -10.14
N ARG A 36 0.37 -2.86 -11.16
CA ARG A 36 -0.79 -3.52 -11.73
C ARG A 36 -1.36 -4.51 -10.71
N ASP A 37 -2.65 -4.83 -10.83
CA ASP A 37 -3.32 -5.79 -9.94
C ASP A 37 -2.69 -7.19 -10.01
N ASP A 38 -2.22 -7.61 -11.20
CA ASP A 38 -1.50 -8.87 -11.39
C ASP A 38 -0.14 -8.86 -10.66
N GLN A 39 0.60 -7.76 -10.70
CA GLN A 39 1.86 -7.60 -9.98
C GLN A 39 1.65 -7.63 -8.45
N PHE A 40 0.59 -6.98 -7.95
CA PHE A 40 0.23 -7.05 -6.54
C PHE A 40 -0.12 -8.49 -6.11
N LYS A 41 -0.89 -9.22 -6.92
CA LYS A 41 -1.22 -10.63 -6.66
C LYS A 41 0.03 -11.52 -6.61
N GLU A 42 1.08 -11.23 -7.38
CA GLU A 42 2.36 -11.95 -7.28
C GLU A 42 3.04 -11.70 -5.92
N ILE A 43 2.97 -10.47 -5.39
CA ILE A 43 3.48 -10.17 -4.03
C ILE A 43 2.68 -10.98 -2.99
N VAL A 44 1.36 -11.02 -3.12
CA VAL A 44 0.47 -11.82 -2.24
C VAL A 44 0.83 -13.30 -2.31
N ALA A 45 0.89 -13.88 -3.51
CA ALA A 45 1.15 -15.30 -3.73
C ALA A 45 2.51 -15.75 -3.16
N ARG A 46 3.49 -14.85 -3.14
CA ARG A 46 4.84 -15.12 -2.61
C ARG A 46 4.97 -14.83 -1.10
N GLY A 47 3.90 -14.34 -0.45
CA GLY A 47 3.96 -13.92 0.94
C GLY A 47 4.92 -12.74 1.16
N GLY A 48 5.00 -11.84 0.18
CA GLY A 48 5.80 -10.63 0.24
C GLY A 48 5.19 -9.54 1.13
N LEU A 49 5.66 -8.29 0.99
CA LEU A 49 5.14 -7.13 1.70
C LEU A 49 4.94 -5.97 0.73
N CYS A 50 3.80 -5.27 0.84
CA CYS A 50 3.52 -4.07 0.05
C CYS A 50 3.18 -2.91 0.98
N GLY A 51 4.07 -1.91 1.05
CA GLY A 51 3.85 -0.67 1.77
C GLY A 51 2.98 0.30 0.97
N ILE A 52 1.94 0.83 1.58
CA ILE A 52 1.01 1.80 0.98
C ILE A 52 1.64 3.20 1.01
N ASN A 53 1.77 3.82 -0.16
CA ASN A 53 2.28 5.18 -0.31
C ASN A 53 1.14 6.20 -0.18
N ILE A 54 1.36 7.30 0.56
CA ILE A 54 0.36 8.36 0.76
C ILE A 54 0.52 9.56 -0.16
N TYR A 55 1.45 9.52 -1.11
CA TYR A 55 1.64 10.62 -2.05
C TYR A 55 0.37 10.84 -2.89
N SER A 56 -0.18 12.04 -2.85
CA SER A 56 -1.46 12.37 -3.50
C SER A 56 -1.50 11.98 -4.99
N ARG A 57 -0.40 12.17 -5.72
CA ARG A 57 -0.31 11.83 -7.15
C ARG A 57 -0.36 10.32 -7.46
N PHE A 58 -0.19 9.47 -6.45
CA PHE A 58 -0.27 8.01 -6.61
C PHE A 58 -1.59 7.44 -6.10
N LEU A 59 -2.44 8.30 -5.51
CA LEU A 59 -3.75 7.94 -4.99
C LEU A 59 -4.90 8.43 -5.88
N THR A 60 -4.71 9.57 -6.56
CA THR A 60 -5.77 10.29 -7.24
C THR A 60 -5.43 10.47 -8.71
N GLU A 61 -6.35 10.12 -9.60
CA GLU A 61 -6.28 10.57 -10.99
C GLU A 61 -6.37 12.11 -11.05
N PRO A 62 -5.66 12.76 -12.00
CA PRO A 62 -5.64 14.21 -12.10
C PRO A 62 -7.03 14.87 -12.21
N ASP A 63 -7.99 14.14 -12.75
CA ASP A 63 -9.36 14.61 -12.97
C ASP A 63 -10.33 14.26 -11.83
N ASP A 64 -9.93 13.40 -10.87
CA ASP A 64 -10.74 12.99 -9.71
C ASP A 64 -10.34 13.78 -8.44
N LEU A 65 -10.52 15.07 -8.47
CA LEU A 65 -10.28 15.95 -7.31
C LEU A 65 -11.46 15.99 -6.32
N GLY A 66 -12.51 15.21 -6.57
CA GLY A 66 -13.75 15.26 -5.78
C GLY A 66 -13.70 14.49 -4.46
N ALA A 67 -12.96 13.40 -4.40
CA ALA A 67 -12.82 12.61 -3.17
C ALA A 67 -11.61 13.09 -2.35
N GLY A 68 -11.80 13.24 -1.03
CA GLY A 68 -10.71 13.53 -0.11
C GLY A 68 -9.66 12.42 -0.09
N GLN A 69 -8.41 12.74 0.19
CA GLN A 69 -7.31 11.77 0.18
C GLN A 69 -7.54 10.57 1.13
N LYS A 70 -8.19 10.80 2.25
CA LYS A 70 -8.58 9.74 3.19
C LYS A 70 -9.52 8.71 2.56
N GLU A 71 -10.50 9.18 1.79
CA GLU A 71 -11.45 8.30 1.10
C GLU A 71 -10.76 7.50 -0.02
N GLN A 72 -9.85 8.14 -0.76
CA GLN A 72 -9.09 7.46 -1.81
C GLN A 72 -8.17 6.38 -1.23
N LEU A 73 -7.56 6.67 -0.08
CA LEU A 73 -6.73 5.71 0.64
C LEU A 73 -7.56 4.53 1.20
N LEU A 74 -8.78 4.80 1.66
CA LEU A 74 -9.74 3.74 2.05
C LEU A 74 -10.06 2.84 0.85
N ARG A 75 -10.42 3.41 -0.30
CA ARG A 75 -10.69 2.65 -1.54
C ARG A 75 -9.49 1.81 -1.99
N LEU A 76 -8.26 2.33 -1.82
CA LEU A 76 -7.05 1.59 -2.12
C LEU A 76 -6.89 0.38 -1.20
N ILE A 77 -7.10 0.56 0.10
CA ILE A 77 -7.02 -0.52 1.09
C ILE A 77 -8.08 -1.58 0.78
N ASP A 78 -9.34 -1.18 0.56
CA ASP A 78 -10.42 -2.11 0.18
C ASP A 78 -10.03 -2.91 -1.06
N ARG A 79 -9.52 -2.25 -2.09
CA ARG A 79 -9.11 -2.94 -3.31
C ARG A 79 -7.95 -3.90 -3.07
N MET A 80 -6.97 -3.54 -2.27
CA MET A 80 -5.87 -4.44 -1.91
C MET A 80 -6.38 -5.66 -1.12
N LEU A 81 -7.35 -5.48 -0.22
CA LEU A 81 -8.01 -6.58 0.51
C LEU A 81 -8.77 -7.51 -0.43
N GLU A 82 -9.55 -6.99 -1.39
CA GLU A 82 -10.22 -7.78 -2.43
C GLU A 82 -9.25 -8.64 -3.25
N LEU A 83 -8.02 -8.17 -3.45
CA LEU A 83 -6.96 -8.88 -4.15
C LEU A 83 -6.20 -9.88 -3.26
N GLY A 84 -6.65 -10.08 -2.02
CA GLY A 84 -6.04 -11.01 -1.05
C GLY A 84 -4.90 -10.42 -0.23
N GLY A 85 -4.82 -9.10 -0.15
CA GLY A 85 -3.71 -8.36 0.48
C GLY A 85 -3.68 -8.33 2.00
N GLU A 86 -4.65 -8.93 2.71
CA GLU A 86 -4.81 -8.84 4.15
C GLU A 86 -3.51 -9.06 4.95
N ASP A 87 -2.73 -10.05 4.55
CA ASP A 87 -1.50 -10.45 5.24
C ASP A 87 -0.21 -9.86 4.65
N VAL A 88 -0.31 -8.96 3.66
CA VAL A 88 0.86 -8.41 2.96
C VAL A 88 0.89 -6.88 2.89
N ILE A 89 -0.21 -6.19 3.18
CA ILE A 89 -0.23 -4.72 3.19
C ILE A 89 0.36 -4.16 4.49
N ALA A 90 1.11 -3.07 4.36
CA ALA A 90 1.66 -2.33 5.50
C ALA A 90 1.75 -0.83 5.17
N TRP A 91 2.06 0.03 6.13
CA TRP A 91 2.37 1.41 5.84
C TRP A 91 3.76 1.54 5.18
N GLY A 92 3.80 2.21 4.04
CA GLY A 92 5.01 2.60 3.31
C GLY A 92 4.91 4.07 2.89
N MET A 93 4.63 4.95 3.86
CA MET A 93 4.08 6.29 3.69
C MET A 93 5.02 7.26 2.95
N ASP A 94 6.33 6.99 2.93
CA ASP A 94 7.33 7.81 2.23
C ASP A 94 7.42 9.26 2.76
N LEU A 95 7.22 9.45 4.08
CA LEU A 95 7.00 10.76 4.72
C LEU A 95 8.10 11.77 4.45
N ASP A 96 9.37 11.35 4.45
CA ASP A 96 10.53 12.21 4.23
C ASP A 96 10.99 12.24 2.75
N GLY A 97 10.25 11.57 1.86
CA GLY A 97 10.53 11.50 0.42
C GLY A 97 10.08 12.72 -0.39
N GLY A 98 9.67 13.80 0.26
CA GLY A 98 9.15 15.01 -0.42
C GLY A 98 7.73 14.82 -0.97
N VAL A 99 6.95 13.90 -0.41
CA VAL A 99 5.57 13.63 -0.82
C VAL A 99 4.62 14.73 -0.37
N THR A 100 3.67 15.08 -1.22
CA THR A 100 2.54 15.92 -0.86
C THR A 100 1.36 15.03 -0.48
N CYS A 101 0.80 15.24 0.71
CA CYS A 101 -0.34 14.49 1.21
C CYS A 101 -1.23 15.38 2.09
N ASP A 102 -2.39 14.86 2.46
CA ASP A 102 -3.25 15.48 3.47
C ASP A 102 -2.47 15.59 4.79
N PRO A 103 -2.34 16.80 5.37
CA PRO A 103 -1.57 17.00 6.60
C PRO A 103 -2.06 16.15 7.78
N SER A 104 -3.34 15.76 7.79
CA SER A 104 -3.91 14.95 8.87
C SER A 104 -3.44 13.49 8.88
N ILE A 105 -2.87 13.00 7.74
CA ILE A 105 -2.30 11.65 7.62
C ILE A 105 -0.79 11.66 7.39
N GLY A 106 -0.20 12.82 7.11
CA GLY A 106 1.21 12.99 6.74
C GLY A 106 2.20 12.90 7.91
N THR A 107 1.86 12.23 8.99
CA THR A 107 2.74 12.00 10.15
C THR A 107 2.50 10.60 10.73
N PRO A 108 3.44 10.04 11.53
CA PRO A 108 3.18 8.79 12.25
C PRO A 108 1.93 8.83 13.13
N TYR A 109 1.65 9.97 13.77
CA TYR A 109 0.41 10.16 14.55
C TYR A 109 -0.84 10.19 13.64
N GLY A 110 -0.72 10.82 12.47
CA GLY A 110 -1.79 10.83 11.45
C GLY A 110 -2.11 9.42 10.95
N ALA A 111 -1.11 8.57 10.76
CA ALA A 111 -1.31 7.16 10.40
C ALA A 111 -2.10 6.41 11.48
N ALA A 112 -1.76 6.62 12.75
CA ALA A 112 -2.50 6.01 13.87
C ALA A 112 -3.96 6.52 13.93
N ALA A 113 -4.17 7.82 13.79
CA ALA A 113 -5.52 8.41 13.73
C ALA A 113 -6.32 7.92 12.51
N TYR A 114 -5.66 7.69 11.38
CA TYR A 114 -6.30 7.12 10.20
C TYR A 114 -6.72 5.65 10.42
N GLY A 115 -6.03 4.91 11.29
CA GLY A 115 -6.48 3.58 11.71
C GLY A 115 -7.87 3.59 12.36
N GLU A 116 -8.18 4.59 13.20
CA GLU A 116 -9.53 4.77 13.77
C GLU A 116 -10.55 5.11 12.67
N TYR A 117 -10.19 6.00 11.74
CA TYR A 117 -11.02 6.29 10.57
C TYR A 117 -11.36 5.03 9.76
N LEU A 118 -10.39 4.13 9.53
CA LEU A 118 -10.62 2.86 8.85
C LEU A 118 -11.65 1.99 9.58
N VAL A 119 -11.55 1.89 10.91
CA VAL A 119 -12.51 1.13 11.72
C VAL A 119 -13.91 1.72 11.62
N GLU A 120 -14.04 3.04 11.72
CA GLU A 120 -15.33 3.75 11.56
C GLU A 120 -15.97 3.52 10.18
N HIS A 121 -15.16 3.20 9.16
CA HIS A 121 -15.60 2.94 7.79
C HIS A 121 -15.65 1.44 7.42
N GLY A 122 -15.63 0.56 8.43
CA GLY A 122 -15.95 -0.85 8.25
C GLY A 122 -14.75 -1.81 8.10
N ILE A 123 -13.53 -1.29 8.14
CA ILE A 123 -12.33 -2.16 8.21
C ILE A 123 -12.20 -2.70 9.64
N SER A 124 -12.01 -4.02 9.79
CA SER A 124 -11.89 -4.61 11.11
C SER A 124 -10.63 -4.12 11.85
N ARG A 125 -10.69 -4.05 13.18
CA ARG A 125 -9.52 -3.72 14.01
C ARG A 125 -8.34 -4.65 13.72
N GLU A 126 -8.60 -5.94 13.52
CA GLU A 126 -7.58 -6.92 13.18
C GLU A 126 -6.81 -6.55 11.90
N ILE A 127 -7.52 -6.12 10.85
CA ILE A 127 -6.89 -5.67 9.59
C ILE A 127 -6.07 -4.39 9.83
N VAL A 128 -6.58 -3.45 10.62
CA VAL A 128 -5.84 -2.23 10.97
C VAL A 128 -4.56 -2.54 11.73
N ASP A 129 -4.58 -3.48 12.66
CA ASP A 129 -3.40 -3.92 13.41
C ASP A 129 -2.38 -4.60 12.50
N LYS A 130 -2.85 -5.47 11.58
CA LYS A 130 -2.03 -6.10 10.54
C LYS A 130 -1.35 -5.05 9.65
N LEU A 131 -2.10 -4.09 9.13
CA LEU A 131 -1.60 -2.99 8.29
C LEU A 131 -0.58 -2.12 9.03
N SER A 132 -0.83 -1.84 10.32
CA SER A 132 -0.04 -0.89 11.09
C SER A 132 1.26 -1.49 11.64
N PHE A 133 1.29 -2.80 11.90
CA PHE A 133 2.43 -3.42 12.57
C PHE A 133 2.65 -4.91 12.20
N ASP A 134 1.63 -5.77 12.34
CA ASP A 134 1.83 -7.21 12.37
C ASP A 134 2.39 -7.78 11.07
N ASN A 135 1.95 -7.30 9.92
CA ASN A 135 2.41 -7.77 8.62
C ASN A 135 3.90 -7.47 8.41
N ALA A 136 4.32 -6.23 8.68
CA ALA A 136 5.71 -5.84 8.57
C ALA A 136 6.59 -6.59 9.59
N TYR A 137 6.15 -6.66 10.84
CA TYR A 137 6.85 -7.38 11.89
C TYR A 137 7.05 -8.87 11.52
N ARG A 138 5.97 -9.54 11.13
CA ARG A 138 6.00 -10.95 10.72
C ARG A 138 6.92 -11.18 9.54
N PHE A 139 6.84 -10.31 8.51
CA PHE A 139 7.68 -10.43 7.32
C PHE A 139 9.17 -10.33 7.67
N PHE A 140 9.57 -9.25 8.35
CA PHE A 140 10.99 -9.02 8.66
C PHE A 140 11.55 -10.01 9.68
N THR A 141 10.75 -10.48 10.64
CA THR A 141 11.20 -11.53 11.58
C THR A 141 11.50 -12.86 10.88
N LYS A 142 10.79 -13.17 9.77
CA LYS A 142 11.06 -14.39 8.99
C LYS A 142 12.17 -14.23 7.96
N ALA A 143 12.43 -13.00 7.51
CA ALA A 143 13.41 -12.70 6.46
C ALA A 143 14.83 -12.52 7.01
N LEU A 144 14.97 -12.21 8.30
CA LEU A 144 16.22 -12.02 9.03
C LEU A 144 16.61 -13.26 9.82
#